data_1030fd37eeadc8762bd359d3ee2a89e6
#
_entry.id   1030fd37eeadc8762bd359d3ee2a89e6
#
_cell.length_a   1.000
_cell.length_b   1.000
_cell.length_c   1.000
_cell.angle_alpha   90.00
_cell.angle_beta   90.00
_cell.angle_gamma   90.00
#
_symmetry.space_group_name_H-M   'P 1'
#
loop_
_entity.id
_entity.type
_entity.pdbx_description
1 polymer ?
#
loop_
_entity_poly.entity_id
_entity_poly.type
_entity_poly.pdbx_seq_one_letter_code
_entity_poly.pdbx_strand_id
1 'polypeptide(L)'
;GLQLQIARIDQIIEARRRASEYLTKRLSACDALIPQDLGNDEIKPTFHLYQLQIIPEKAGGDIQLFKKKMDAKGVTQIPHFGPLYKFEILREYGYDEKAIAESCPVCEEVFNHRFTHFPVYGLTPEQLDYMADAILESVDEMQRGV
;
A
#
# COMPACT_ATOMS: atom_id res chain seq x y z
N GLY A 1 25.03 -16.36 -0.86
CA GLY A 1 23.79 -15.61 -0.65
C GLY A 1 23.62 -14.46 -1.61
N LEU A 2 24.29 -13.31 -1.41
CA LEU A 2 24.03 -12.06 -2.13
C LEU A 2 24.25 -12.16 -3.65
N GLN A 3 25.34 -12.78 -4.09
CA GLN A 3 25.66 -12.96 -5.52
C GLN A 3 24.54 -13.69 -6.29
N LEU A 4 23.92 -14.71 -5.67
CA LEU A 4 22.81 -15.43 -6.29
C LEU A 4 21.54 -14.58 -6.36
N GLN A 5 21.33 -13.68 -5.43
CA GLN A 5 20.20 -12.75 -5.47
C GLN A 5 20.40 -11.67 -6.55
N ILE A 6 21.61 -11.12 -6.65
CA ILE A 6 21.96 -10.16 -7.70
C ILE A 6 21.77 -10.77 -9.10
N ALA A 7 22.17 -12.02 -9.30
CA ALA A 7 21.98 -12.71 -10.58
C ALA A 7 20.50 -12.88 -11.00
N ARG A 8 19.56 -12.73 -10.07
CA ARG A 8 18.13 -12.89 -10.30
C ARG A 8 17.35 -11.57 -10.20
N ILE A 9 18.02 -10.45 -9.92
CA ILE A 9 17.33 -9.21 -9.54
C ILE A 9 16.42 -8.69 -10.65
N ASP A 10 16.84 -8.78 -11.90
CA ASP A 10 16.02 -8.32 -13.03
C ASP A 10 14.75 -9.14 -13.19
N GLN A 11 14.82 -10.45 -12.98
CA GLN A 11 13.65 -11.34 -13.01
C GLN A 11 12.68 -11.01 -11.87
N ILE A 12 13.21 -10.71 -10.68
CA ILE A 12 12.41 -10.34 -9.51
C ILE A 12 11.71 -8.99 -9.76
N ILE A 13 12.44 -7.98 -10.25
CA ILE A 13 11.88 -6.67 -10.56
C ILE A 13 10.81 -6.78 -11.64
N GLU A 14 11.07 -7.54 -12.69
CA GLU A 14 10.12 -7.72 -13.78
C GLU A 14 8.82 -8.45 -13.33
N ALA A 15 8.94 -9.46 -12.47
CA ALA A 15 7.77 -10.12 -11.89
C ALA A 15 6.92 -9.17 -11.04
N ARG A 16 7.56 -8.35 -10.20
CA ARG A 16 6.89 -7.32 -9.40
C ARG A 16 6.24 -6.24 -10.28
N ARG A 17 6.91 -5.81 -11.33
CA ARG A 17 6.39 -4.81 -12.27
C ARG A 17 5.10 -5.31 -12.92
N ARG A 18 5.10 -6.53 -13.47
CA ARG A 18 3.91 -7.13 -14.09
C ARG A 18 2.74 -7.25 -13.12
N ALA A 19 3.00 -7.68 -11.88
CA ALA A 19 1.97 -7.77 -10.85
C ALA A 19 1.40 -6.39 -10.50
N SER A 20 2.25 -5.37 -10.38
CA SER A 20 1.83 -4.00 -10.07
C SER A 20 1.05 -3.36 -11.22
N GLU A 21 1.48 -3.56 -12.47
CA GLU A 21 0.74 -3.11 -13.65
C GLU A 21 -0.65 -3.75 -13.73
N TYR A 22 -0.72 -5.05 -13.46
CA TYR A 22 -1.99 -5.78 -13.43
C TYR A 22 -2.94 -5.19 -12.37
N LEU A 23 -2.48 -5.04 -11.12
CA LEU A 23 -3.30 -4.47 -10.05
C LEU A 23 -3.73 -3.04 -10.36
N THR A 24 -2.80 -2.19 -10.81
CA THR A 24 -3.12 -0.80 -11.18
C THR A 24 -4.19 -0.75 -12.25
N LYS A 25 -4.08 -1.58 -13.29
CA LYS A 25 -5.10 -1.67 -14.35
C LYS A 25 -6.48 -2.07 -13.81
N ARG A 26 -6.54 -3.04 -12.88
CA ARG A 26 -7.79 -3.51 -12.25
C ARG A 26 -8.42 -2.45 -11.35
N LEU A 27 -7.59 -1.72 -10.62
CA LEU A 27 -8.04 -0.79 -9.57
C LEU A 27 -8.31 0.64 -10.06
N SER A 28 -7.74 1.03 -11.20
CA SER A 28 -7.84 2.42 -11.72
C SER A 28 -9.27 2.86 -12.08
N ALA A 29 -10.19 1.93 -12.26
CA ALA A 29 -11.60 2.27 -12.52
C ALA A 29 -12.37 2.68 -11.26
N CYS A 30 -11.85 2.39 -10.07
CA CYS A 30 -12.45 2.74 -8.80
C CYS A 30 -11.95 4.13 -8.36
N ASP A 31 -12.83 5.12 -8.38
CA ASP A 31 -12.49 6.51 -8.04
C ASP A 31 -12.24 6.76 -6.55
N ALA A 32 -12.54 5.78 -5.70
CA ALA A 32 -12.21 5.77 -4.28
C ALA A 32 -10.78 5.28 -3.98
N LEU A 33 -10.03 4.84 -5.00
CA LEU A 33 -8.67 4.33 -4.87
C LEU A 33 -7.66 5.20 -5.61
N ILE A 34 -6.46 5.29 -5.07
CA ILE A 34 -5.27 5.85 -5.73
C ILE A 34 -4.24 4.72 -5.82
N PRO A 35 -4.19 4.01 -6.96
CA PRO A 35 -3.18 2.98 -7.19
C PRO A 35 -1.77 3.57 -7.25
N GLN A 36 -0.78 2.69 -7.07
CA GLN A 36 0.63 3.09 -7.19
C GLN A 36 0.94 3.60 -8.60
N ASP A 37 1.71 4.70 -8.64
CA ASP A 37 2.29 5.20 -9.88
C ASP A 37 3.26 4.16 -10.46
N LEU A 38 3.12 3.87 -11.75
CA LEU A 38 3.95 2.90 -12.47
C LEU A 38 5.28 3.49 -12.95
N GLY A 39 5.49 4.78 -12.74
CA GLY A 39 6.67 5.49 -13.20
C GLY A 39 6.58 5.90 -14.66
N ASN A 40 7.72 6.28 -15.21
CA ASN A 40 7.88 6.75 -16.60
C ASN A 40 9.28 6.39 -17.12
N ASP A 41 9.69 6.96 -18.24
CA ASP A 41 11.00 6.68 -18.85
C ASP A 41 12.19 7.07 -17.97
N GLU A 42 12.01 8.07 -17.08
CA GLU A 42 13.05 8.56 -16.18
C GLU A 42 13.00 7.85 -14.81
N ILE A 43 11.79 7.51 -14.34
CA ILE A 43 11.55 6.91 -13.01
C ILE A 43 11.04 5.48 -13.20
N LYS A 44 11.85 4.51 -12.83
CA LYS A 44 11.51 3.07 -12.91
C LYS A 44 11.42 2.46 -11.51
N PRO A 45 10.21 2.37 -10.93
CA PRO A 45 10.01 1.75 -9.63
C PRO A 45 10.38 0.27 -9.65
N THR A 46 10.93 -0.23 -8.55
CA THR A 46 11.24 -1.66 -8.38
C THR A 46 10.09 -2.47 -7.79
N PHE A 47 9.02 -1.80 -7.42
CA PHE A 47 7.80 -2.38 -6.85
C PHE A 47 8.10 -3.37 -5.72
N HIS A 48 8.93 -2.95 -4.77
CA HIS A 48 9.23 -3.76 -3.59
C HIS A 48 7.95 -4.21 -2.88
N LEU A 49 7.00 -3.29 -2.76
CA LEU A 49 5.63 -3.49 -2.32
C LEU A 49 4.70 -2.71 -3.24
N TYR A 50 3.46 -3.15 -3.40
CA TYR A 50 2.43 -2.41 -4.11
C TYR A 50 1.73 -1.45 -3.14
N GLN A 51 1.88 -0.17 -3.38
CA GLN A 51 1.29 0.88 -2.55
C GLN A 51 -0.12 1.21 -3.04
N LEU A 52 -1.03 1.38 -2.09
CA LEU A 52 -2.41 1.76 -2.37
C LEU A 52 -2.85 2.81 -1.36
N GLN A 53 -3.54 3.84 -1.84
CA GLN A 53 -4.27 4.74 -0.98
C GLN A 53 -5.76 4.63 -1.27
N ILE A 54 -6.57 4.80 -0.23
CA ILE A 54 -8.00 5.03 -0.36
C ILE A 54 -8.30 6.53 -0.19
N ILE A 55 -9.41 6.96 -0.74
CA ILE A 55 -9.98 8.29 -0.53
C ILE A 55 -11.16 8.10 0.43
N PRO A 56 -11.01 8.40 1.74
CA PRO A 56 -12.01 8.05 2.77
C PRO A 56 -13.42 8.55 2.44
N GLU A 57 -13.53 9.76 1.91
CA GLU A 57 -14.79 10.41 1.57
C GLU A 57 -15.55 9.68 0.45
N LYS A 58 -14.81 9.02 -0.44
CA LYS A 58 -15.36 8.23 -1.54
C LYS A 58 -15.53 6.77 -1.18
N ALA A 59 -14.63 6.25 -0.34
CA ALA A 59 -14.66 4.85 0.09
C ALA A 59 -15.72 4.57 1.17
N GLY A 60 -16.27 5.59 1.82
CA GLY A 60 -17.22 5.42 2.92
C GLY A 60 -16.58 5.06 4.25
N GLY A 61 -15.28 5.28 4.42
CA GLY A 61 -14.54 5.00 5.64
C GLY A 61 -13.03 5.12 5.45
N ASP A 62 -12.29 5.07 6.53
CA ASP A 62 -10.84 5.21 6.54
C ASP A 62 -10.09 3.90 6.29
N ILE A 63 -8.76 4.00 6.26
CA ILE A 63 -7.87 2.86 6.04
C ILE A 63 -8.00 1.77 7.11
N GLN A 64 -8.43 2.09 8.33
CA GLN A 64 -8.58 1.10 9.40
C GLN A 64 -9.78 0.19 9.11
N LEU A 65 -10.89 0.77 8.64
CA LEU A 65 -12.06 -0.01 8.22
C LEU A 65 -11.71 -0.88 7.00
N PHE A 66 -11.02 -0.31 6.01
CA PHE A 66 -10.55 -1.05 4.84
C PHE A 66 -9.68 -2.24 5.23
N LYS A 67 -8.67 -2.03 6.10
CA LYS A 67 -7.79 -3.10 6.59
C LYS A 67 -8.57 -4.23 7.25
N LYS A 68 -9.55 -3.90 8.09
CA LYS A 68 -10.40 -4.88 8.75
C LYS A 68 -11.17 -5.74 7.75
N LYS A 69 -11.67 -5.16 6.67
CA LYS A 69 -12.37 -5.91 5.61
C LYS A 69 -11.43 -6.79 4.80
N MET A 70 -10.25 -6.30 4.49
CA MET A 70 -9.20 -7.10 3.81
C MET A 70 -8.77 -8.29 4.66
N ASP A 71 -8.57 -8.10 5.97
CA ASP A 71 -8.23 -9.16 6.91
C ASP A 71 -9.33 -10.24 6.98
N ALA A 72 -10.61 -9.83 6.98
CA ALA A 72 -11.74 -10.75 6.94
C ALA A 72 -11.79 -11.59 5.66
N LYS A 73 -11.24 -11.08 4.56
CA LYS A 73 -11.08 -11.78 3.27
C LYS A 73 -9.76 -12.58 3.19
N GLY A 74 -8.96 -12.60 4.27
CA GLY A 74 -7.68 -13.32 4.32
C GLY A 74 -6.57 -12.70 3.47
N VAL A 75 -6.71 -11.44 3.07
CA VAL A 75 -5.68 -10.72 2.31
C VAL A 75 -4.80 -9.94 3.26
N THR A 76 -3.57 -10.44 3.45
CA THR A 76 -2.60 -9.83 4.34
C THR A 76 -2.04 -8.53 3.78
N GLN A 77 -2.04 -7.51 4.60
CA GLN A 77 -1.36 -6.25 4.36
C GLN A 77 -0.10 -6.20 5.20
N ILE A 78 0.94 -5.54 4.69
CA ILE A 78 2.16 -5.38 5.47
C ILE A 78 2.02 -4.13 6.33
N PRO A 79 2.05 -4.24 7.67
CA PRO A 79 2.14 -3.06 8.52
C PRO A 79 3.47 -2.38 8.25
N HIS A 80 3.41 -1.16 7.75
CA HIS A 80 4.63 -0.38 7.54
C HIS A 80 5.09 0.24 8.85
N PHE A 81 6.41 0.46 8.94
CA PHE A 81 6.95 1.26 10.03
C PHE A 81 6.20 2.59 10.10
N GLY A 82 5.83 3.03 11.26
CA GLY A 82 5.17 4.33 11.44
C GLY A 82 6.05 5.50 10.98
N PRO A 83 5.52 6.71 10.99
CA PRO A 83 6.32 7.91 10.82
C PRO A 83 7.50 7.91 11.79
N LEU A 84 8.70 8.23 11.31
CA LEU A 84 9.94 8.08 12.09
C LEU A 84 9.89 8.82 13.44
N TYR A 85 9.27 9.99 13.48
CA TYR A 85 9.14 10.78 14.71
C TYR A 85 8.30 10.12 15.81
N LYS A 86 7.54 9.04 15.50
CA LYS A 86 6.79 8.23 16.46
C LYS A 86 7.64 7.11 17.10
N PHE A 87 8.87 6.93 16.66
CA PHE A 87 9.75 5.91 17.21
C PHE A 87 10.35 6.38 18.54
N GLU A 88 10.33 5.48 19.53
CA GLU A 88 10.78 5.76 20.89
C GLU A 88 12.23 6.27 20.94
N ILE A 89 13.11 5.72 20.13
CA ILE A 89 14.51 6.15 20.04
C ILE A 89 14.66 7.64 19.73
N LEU A 90 13.78 8.22 18.92
CA LEU A 90 13.85 9.65 18.62
C LEU A 90 13.41 10.50 19.82
N ARG A 91 12.43 10.03 20.59
CA ARG A 91 12.07 10.67 21.87
C ARG A 91 13.21 10.63 22.87
N GLU A 92 13.95 9.52 22.96
CA GLU A 92 15.15 9.40 23.80
C GLU A 92 16.26 10.37 23.37
N TYR A 93 16.35 10.70 22.08
CA TYR A 93 17.27 11.72 21.57
C TYR A 93 16.76 13.15 21.74
N GLY A 94 15.63 13.35 22.41
CA GLY A 94 15.07 14.66 22.71
C GLY A 94 14.27 15.32 21.59
N TYR A 95 13.87 14.56 20.57
CA TYR A 95 12.96 15.08 19.55
C TYR A 95 11.53 15.17 20.07
N ASP A 96 10.88 16.29 19.78
CA ASP A 96 9.47 16.51 20.10
C ASP A 96 8.58 15.92 19.02
N GLU A 97 8.00 14.75 19.30
CA GLU A 97 7.09 14.03 18.40
C GLU A 97 5.94 14.90 17.95
N LYS A 98 5.32 15.64 18.88
CA LYS A 98 4.14 16.45 18.60
C LYS A 98 4.47 17.62 17.66
N ALA A 99 5.53 18.35 17.95
CA ALA A 99 5.97 19.47 17.11
C ALA A 99 6.33 19.00 15.68
N ILE A 100 6.96 17.81 15.55
CA ILE A 100 7.27 17.25 14.24
C ILE A 100 5.99 16.81 13.52
N ALA A 101 5.07 16.13 14.19
CA ALA A 101 3.79 15.71 13.59
C ALA A 101 3.00 16.92 13.06
N GLU A 102 2.93 18.00 13.83
CA GLU A 102 2.27 19.26 13.42
C GLU A 102 2.94 19.89 12.18
N SER A 103 4.24 19.70 12.00
CA SER A 103 4.97 20.15 10.82
C SER A 103 4.82 19.25 9.59
N CYS A 104 4.26 18.05 9.76
CA CYS A 104 4.10 17.00 8.73
C CYS A 104 2.63 16.59 8.49
N PRO A 105 1.70 17.54 8.24
CA PRO A 105 0.26 17.23 8.19
C PRO A 105 -0.09 16.23 7.08
N VAL A 106 0.60 16.25 5.95
CA VAL A 106 0.37 15.30 4.85
C VAL A 106 0.77 13.89 5.27
N CYS A 107 1.87 13.73 6.03
CA CYS A 107 2.29 12.44 6.52
C CYS A 107 1.25 11.85 7.50
N GLU A 108 0.76 12.67 8.43
CA GLU A 108 -0.29 12.27 9.38
C GLU A 108 -1.57 11.85 8.65
N GLU A 109 -2.03 12.63 7.69
CA GLU A 109 -3.23 12.33 6.92
C GLU A 109 -3.08 11.01 6.13
N VAL A 110 -2.02 10.90 5.34
CA VAL A 110 -1.82 9.73 4.48
C VAL A 110 -1.61 8.46 5.30
N PHE A 111 -0.76 8.51 6.33
CA PHE A 111 -0.44 7.33 7.11
C PHE A 111 -1.62 6.84 7.95
N ASN A 112 -2.34 7.75 8.59
CA ASN A 112 -3.41 7.37 9.51
C ASN A 112 -4.73 7.01 8.80
N HIS A 113 -5.00 7.60 7.63
CA HIS A 113 -6.33 7.52 7.02
C HIS A 113 -6.39 6.90 5.64
N ARG A 114 -5.28 6.84 4.89
CA ARG A 114 -5.33 6.48 3.46
C ARG A 114 -4.48 5.29 3.06
N PHE A 115 -3.33 5.08 3.69
CA PHE A 115 -2.24 4.30 3.14
C PHE A 115 -2.22 2.84 3.60
N THR A 116 -2.00 1.96 2.64
CA THR A 116 -1.59 0.57 2.87
C THR A 116 -0.70 0.09 1.74
N HIS A 117 -0.10 -1.10 1.91
CA HIS A 117 0.62 -1.77 0.84
C HIS A 117 0.57 -3.29 0.95
N PHE A 118 0.81 -3.94 -0.19
CA PHE A 118 0.70 -5.37 -0.35
C PHE A 118 1.98 -5.97 -0.89
N PRO A 119 2.36 -7.19 -0.48
CA PRO A 119 3.40 -7.95 -1.16
C PRO A 119 2.88 -8.40 -2.53
N VAL A 120 3.70 -8.27 -3.57
CA VAL A 120 3.30 -8.66 -4.93
C VAL A 120 4.26 -9.65 -5.59
N TYR A 121 5.37 -9.99 -4.92
CA TYR A 121 6.33 -10.94 -5.44
C TYR A 121 5.94 -12.38 -5.12
N GLY A 122 5.94 -13.23 -6.15
CA GLY A 122 5.67 -14.66 -6.02
C GLY A 122 4.18 -15.02 -5.98
N LEU A 123 3.28 -14.05 -6.21
CA LEU A 123 1.85 -14.32 -6.34
C LEU A 123 1.53 -14.95 -7.70
N THR A 124 0.61 -15.91 -7.72
CA THR A 124 0.05 -16.45 -8.96
C THR A 124 -0.94 -15.47 -9.58
N PRO A 125 -1.31 -15.63 -10.87
CA PRO A 125 -2.37 -14.83 -11.48
C PRO A 125 -3.69 -14.90 -10.70
N GLU A 126 -4.08 -16.08 -10.23
CA GLU A 126 -5.31 -16.29 -9.46
C GLU A 126 -5.27 -15.57 -8.11
N GLN A 127 -4.10 -15.51 -7.47
CA GLN A 127 -3.91 -14.76 -6.23
C GLN A 127 -3.96 -13.24 -6.46
N LEU A 128 -3.44 -12.77 -7.60
CA LEU A 128 -3.55 -11.36 -7.99
C LEU A 128 -5.00 -10.98 -8.31
N ASP A 129 -5.75 -11.86 -9.01
CA ASP A 129 -7.17 -11.67 -9.26
C ASP A 129 -7.94 -11.59 -7.94
N TYR A 130 -7.73 -12.56 -7.06
CA TYR A 130 -8.38 -12.58 -5.75
C TYR A 130 -8.09 -11.31 -4.93
N MET A 131 -6.82 -10.87 -4.92
CA MET A 131 -6.44 -9.64 -4.22
C MET A 131 -7.16 -8.41 -4.79
N ALA A 132 -7.21 -8.28 -6.13
CA ALA A 132 -7.89 -7.17 -6.78
C ALA A 132 -9.39 -7.17 -6.47
N ASP A 133 -10.04 -8.34 -6.54
CA ASP A 133 -11.45 -8.50 -6.22
C ASP A 133 -11.72 -8.17 -4.75
N ALA A 134 -10.92 -8.68 -3.82
CA ALA A 134 -11.03 -8.37 -2.40
C ALA A 134 -10.90 -6.88 -2.09
N ILE A 135 -10.00 -6.17 -2.79
CA ILE A 135 -9.86 -4.72 -2.65
C ILE A 135 -11.13 -4.00 -3.12
N LEU A 136 -11.62 -4.32 -4.32
CA LEU A 136 -12.81 -3.67 -4.90
C LEU A 136 -14.08 -3.97 -4.09
N GLU A 137 -14.28 -5.22 -3.69
CA GLU A 137 -15.39 -5.62 -2.83
C GLU A 137 -15.35 -4.92 -1.46
N SER A 138 -14.15 -4.78 -0.85
CA SER A 138 -14.00 -4.10 0.41
C SER A 138 -14.42 -2.62 0.32
N VAL A 139 -14.06 -1.95 -0.77
CA VAL A 139 -14.50 -0.56 -1.02
C VAL A 139 -16.01 -0.51 -1.25
N ASP A 140 -16.58 -1.40 -2.05
CA ASP A 140 -18.04 -1.45 -2.30
C ASP A 140 -18.83 -1.70 -1.01
N GLU A 141 -18.37 -2.62 -0.16
CA GLU A 141 -18.97 -2.86 1.16
C GLU A 141 -18.90 -1.62 2.06
N MET A 142 -17.76 -0.91 2.07
CA MET A 142 -17.61 0.33 2.84
C MET A 142 -18.58 1.41 2.36
N GLN A 143 -18.69 1.59 1.03
CA GLN A 143 -19.64 2.55 0.43
C GLN A 143 -21.10 2.23 0.77
N ARG A 144 -21.44 0.95 0.89
CA ARG A 144 -22.79 0.49 1.28
C ARG A 144 -23.03 0.47 2.80
N GLY A 145 -22.00 0.64 3.61
CA GLY A 145 -22.08 0.61 5.08
C GLY A 145 -22.34 -0.79 5.67
N VAL A 146 -21.87 -1.84 5.00
CA VAL A 146 -22.03 -3.24 5.41
C VAL A 146 -20.70 -3.91 5.74
#